data_ab2db06b912d798063e864e5887a5226
#
_entry.id   ab2db06b912d798063e864e5887a5226
#
_cell.length_a   1.000
_cell.length_b   1.000
_cell.length_c   1.000
_cell.angle_alpha   90.00
_cell.angle_beta   90.00
_cell.angle_gamma   90.00
#
_symmetry.space_group_name_H-M   'P 1'
#
loop_
_entity.id
_entity.type
_entity.pdbx_description
1 polymer ?
#
loop_
_entity_poly.entity_id
_entity_poly.type
_entity_poly.pdbx_seq_one_letter_code
_entity_poly.pdbx_strand_id
1 'polypeptide(L)'
;HVPTTKTPDAPLAGNGDIGITMGGTPDKLCFYIGKNDFWRAYPVYPGGIALPGGLDIEIKELQGATYYAEQLPGSAEIRTKFTTPHCQLNLSAWVAATDNKIIIELQSDKAVTAHLRLWAAEGNTSITAGGKDKVMWVSRSFENTELLLWPTHVALALNSNSDEFSLIPGKKVQLVISVYTNHDTPDWKNKAITEAEKVTEAGVEQLRKEHHSWWNHFWKQSHINIGDSYFEKYYYQSQYLFACSSREGKFAPGIWGPFVTRDEAAWGGDYHLNYNYQAPYWASFSSNHISLTDNFDQPLLDYMEAGRKHAQELLNCKGIYYPVGIGPKGLCTAMWPLTPEEI
;
A
#
# COMPACT_ATOMS: atom_id res chain seq x y z
N HIS A 1 -4.80 -21.84 0.56
CA HIS A 1 -5.94 -20.95 0.36
C HIS A 1 -6.10 -20.62 -1.12
N VAL A 2 -7.31 -20.33 -1.57
CA VAL A 2 -7.61 -19.83 -2.91
C VAL A 2 -7.43 -18.31 -2.88
N PRO A 3 -6.88 -17.66 -3.92
CA PRO A 3 -6.88 -16.21 -4.00
C PRO A 3 -8.29 -15.68 -3.81
N THR A 4 -8.43 -14.61 -3.03
CA THR A 4 -9.74 -14.07 -2.70
C THR A 4 -9.98 -12.75 -3.43
N THR A 5 -11.19 -12.56 -3.91
CA THR A 5 -11.70 -11.27 -4.35
C THR A 5 -12.19 -10.41 -3.19
N LYS A 6 -12.29 -11.02 -1.99
CA LYS A 6 -12.64 -10.36 -0.74
C LYS A 6 -11.37 -10.12 0.07
N THR A 7 -11.09 -8.93 0.38
CA THR A 7 -9.84 -8.43 0.94
C THR A 7 -9.40 -8.93 2.31
N PRO A 8 -10.26 -9.35 3.25
CA PRO A 8 -9.80 -9.71 4.60
C PRO A 8 -8.82 -10.90 4.65
N ASP A 9 -8.90 -11.80 3.67
CA ASP A 9 -8.11 -13.04 3.67
C ASP A 9 -6.90 -12.97 2.71
N ALA A 10 -6.66 -11.82 2.07
CA ALA A 10 -5.62 -11.67 1.07
C ALA A 10 -4.23 -11.51 1.74
N PRO A 11 -3.18 -12.17 1.24
CA PRO A 11 -1.84 -11.89 1.70
C PRO A 11 -1.42 -10.47 1.30
N LEU A 12 -0.61 -9.85 2.15
CA LEU A 12 -0.18 -8.47 1.99
C LEU A 12 1.32 -8.31 2.27
N ALA A 13 1.92 -7.29 1.66
CA ALA A 13 3.27 -6.84 1.96
C ALA A 13 3.34 -5.31 1.84
N GLY A 14 4.28 -4.69 2.56
CA GLY A 14 4.44 -3.24 2.53
C GLY A 14 5.79 -2.79 3.07
N ASN A 15 6.06 -1.49 2.94
CA ASN A 15 7.29 -0.87 3.42
C ASN A 15 7.06 0.35 4.31
N GLY A 16 5.85 0.49 4.85
CA GLY A 16 5.47 1.63 5.69
C GLY A 16 4.95 2.85 4.91
N ASP A 17 4.90 2.76 3.59
CA ASP A 17 4.38 3.80 2.69
C ASP A 17 3.55 3.17 1.55
N ILE A 18 4.14 2.20 0.85
CA ILE A 18 3.47 1.42 -0.20
C ILE A 18 3.03 0.09 0.39
N GLY A 19 1.79 -0.31 0.06
CA GLY A 19 1.26 -1.63 0.38
C GLY A 19 0.72 -2.33 -0.86
N ILE A 20 0.85 -3.66 -0.87
CA ILE A 20 0.22 -4.53 -1.86
C ILE A 20 -0.69 -5.53 -1.17
N THR A 21 -1.82 -5.80 -1.80
CA THR A 21 -2.78 -6.85 -1.40
C THR A 21 -3.04 -7.73 -2.63
N MET A 22 -2.81 -9.03 -2.50
CA MET A 22 -2.95 -9.96 -3.61
C MET A 22 -4.27 -10.72 -3.52
N GLY A 23 -5.15 -10.54 -4.51
CA GLY A 23 -6.44 -11.22 -4.63
C GLY A 23 -6.66 -11.82 -6.01
N GLY A 24 -7.90 -12.13 -6.33
CA GLY A 24 -8.31 -12.67 -7.63
C GLY A 24 -8.54 -14.18 -7.64
N THR A 25 -8.30 -14.80 -8.78
CA THR A 25 -8.37 -16.26 -9.00
C THR A 25 -7.00 -16.78 -9.42
N PRO A 26 -6.73 -18.10 -9.36
CA PRO A 26 -5.42 -18.64 -9.74
C PRO A 26 -4.97 -18.26 -11.16
N ASP A 27 -5.89 -18.18 -12.10
CA ASP A 27 -5.67 -17.82 -13.49
C ASP A 27 -5.73 -16.30 -13.74
N LYS A 28 -6.25 -15.51 -12.78
CA LYS A 28 -6.33 -14.06 -12.89
C LYS A 28 -6.08 -13.41 -11.53
N LEU A 29 -4.82 -13.17 -11.24
CA LEU A 29 -4.38 -12.48 -10.02
C LEU A 29 -4.57 -10.96 -10.15
N CYS A 30 -4.91 -10.33 -9.03
CA CYS A 30 -5.01 -8.89 -8.92
C CYS A 30 -4.15 -8.40 -7.75
N PHE A 31 -3.18 -7.55 -8.02
CA PHE A 31 -2.41 -6.83 -7.02
C PHE A 31 -2.98 -5.43 -6.87
N TYR A 32 -3.66 -5.17 -5.77
CA TYR A 32 -4.05 -3.82 -5.37
C TYR A 32 -2.84 -3.11 -4.79
N ILE A 33 -2.60 -1.88 -5.22
CA ILE A 33 -1.44 -1.08 -4.81
C ILE A 33 -1.96 0.17 -4.10
N GLY A 34 -1.65 0.29 -2.82
CA GLY A 34 -1.98 1.46 -2.01
C GLY A 34 -0.75 2.25 -1.61
N LYS A 35 -0.96 3.51 -1.21
CA LYS A 35 0.10 4.40 -0.73
C LYS A 35 -0.43 5.35 0.33
N ASN A 36 0.30 5.51 1.43
CA ASN A 36 -0.16 6.26 2.61
C ASN A 36 -0.39 7.76 2.35
N ASP A 37 0.22 8.32 1.32
CA ASP A 37 0.11 9.75 0.99
C ASP A 37 -0.86 10.06 -0.18
N PHE A 38 -1.57 9.06 -0.72
CA PHE A 38 -2.52 9.26 -1.80
C PHE A 38 -3.95 9.44 -1.26
N TRP A 39 -4.35 10.69 -1.04
CA TRP A 39 -5.61 11.06 -0.41
C TRP A 39 -6.49 11.90 -1.32
N ARG A 40 -7.81 11.69 -1.22
CA ARG A 40 -8.81 12.64 -1.69
C ARG A 40 -8.99 13.71 -0.62
N ALA A 41 -8.39 14.86 -0.82
CA ALA A 41 -8.34 15.95 0.17
C ALA A 41 -9.61 16.80 0.18
N TYR A 42 -10.79 16.17 0.12
CA TYR A 42 -12.07 16.85 0.34
C TYR A 42 -12.27 17.11 1.82
N PRO A 43 -12.68 18.32 2.22
CA PRO A 43 -12.85 18.71 3.63
C PRO A 43 -14.07 18.06 4.30
N VAL A 44 -14.78 17.19 3.61
CA VAL A 44 -15.95 16.42 4.10
C VAL A 44 -15.95 15.06 3.41
N TYR A 45 -16.69 14.11 4.01
CA TYR A 45 -16.94 12.83 3.33
C TYR A 45 -17.50 13.07 1.90
N PRO A 46 -17.00 12.42 0.85
CA PRO A 46 -16.15 11.21 0.87
C PRO A 46 -14.64 11.47 0.76
N GLY A 47 -14.08 12.42 1.48
CA GLY A 47 -12.64 12.56 1.63
C GLY A 47 -12.04 11.31 2.28
N GLY A 48 -10.75 11.08 2.09
CA GLY A 48 -10.06 9.93 2.66
C GLY A 48 -8.97 9.37 1.78
N ILE A 49 -8.34 8.28 2.25
CA ILE A 49 -7.33 7.58 1.47
C ILE A 49 -7.95 6.98 0.19
N ALA A 50 -7.22 7.08 -0.92
CA ALA A 50 -7.69 6.58 -2.21
C ALA A 50 -6.80 5.46 -2.74
N LEU A 51 -7.34 4.62 -3.60
CA LEU A 51 -6.62 3.55 -4.27
C LEU A 51 -5.87 4.10 -5.50
N PRO A 52 -4.54 4.08 -5.56
CA PRO A 52 -3.80 4.41 -6.78
C PRO A 52 -4.22 3.56 -7.97
N GLY A 53 -4.23 2.24 -7.80
CA GLY A 53 -4.52 1.29 -8.87
C GLY A 53 -3.98 -0.09 -8.57
N GLY A 54 -3.56 -0.82 -9.60
CA GLY A 54 -3.07 -2.17 -9.43
C GLY A 54 -2.50 -2.79 -10.70
N LEU A 55 -2.09 -4.06 -10.56
CA LEU A 55 -1.64 -4.91 -11.65
C LEU A 55 -2.45 -6.20 -11.66
N ASP A 56 -3.10 -6.51 -12.79
CA ASP A 56 -3.66 -7.82 -13.04
C ASP A 56 -2.66 -8.67 -13.84
N ILE A 57 -2.57 -9.96 -13.48
CA ILE A 57 -1.76 -10.97 -14.19
C ILE A 57 -2.68 -12.14 -14.52
N GLU A 58 -2.97 -12.33 -15.81
CA GLU A 58 -3.81 -13.42 -16.29
C GLU A 58 -2.93 -14.49 -16.97
N ILE A 59 -3.06 -15.74 -16.51
CA ILE A 59 -2.38 -16.91 -17.06
C ILE A 59 -3.40 -18.03 -17.19
N LYS A 60 -3.94 -18.23 -18.40
CA LYS A 60 -5.05 -19.15 -18.66
C LYS A 60 -4.74 -20.60 -18.31
N GLU A 61 -3.48 -21.00 -18.41
CA GLU A 61 -3.00 -22.34 -18.07
C GLU A 61 -3.13 -22.67 -16.58
N LEU A 62 -3.36 -21.66 -15.74
CA LEU A 62 -3.61 -21.82 -14.29
C LEU A 62 -5.09 -21.94 -13.93
N GLN A 63 -6.00 -21.99 -14.90
CA GLN A 63 -7.41 -22.20 -14.63
C GLN A 63 -7.63 -23.51 -13.86
N GLY A 64 -8.31 -23.41 -12.70
CA GLY A 64 -8.53 -24.56 -11.83
C GLY A 64 -7.32 -25.07 -11.06
N ALA A 65 -6.21 -24.33 -11.05
CA ALA A 65 -5.02 -24.69 -10.29
C ALA A 65 -5.32 -24.82 -8.78
N THR A 66 -4.69 -25.78 -8.14
CA THR A 66 -4.55 -25.74 -6.69
C THR A 66 -3.61 -24.60 -6.31
N TYR A 67 -3.90 -23.94 -5.21
CA TYR A 67 -3.21 -22.74 -4.79
C TYR A 67 -2.71 -22.87 -3.36
N TYR A 68 -1.45 -22.55 -3.15
CA TYR A 68 -0.84 -22.43 -1.84
C TYR A 68 -0.15 -21.06 -1.72
N ALA A 69 -0.49 -20.31 -0.69
CA ALA A 69 0.12 -19.01 -0.43
C ALA A 69 0.65 -18.94 1.00
N GLU A 70 1.80 -18.33 1.14
CA GLU A 70 2.44 -17.97 2.41
C GLU A 70 2.74 -16.49 2.45
N GLN A 71 2.42 -15.87 3.56
CA GLN A 71 2.98 -14.58 3.94
C GLN A 71 4.11 -14.83 4.91
N LEU A 72 5.30 -14.39 4.57
CA LEU A 72 6.54 -14.65 5.31
C LEU A 72 7.01 -13.37 6.02
N PRO A 73 6.57 -13.11 7.27
CA PRO A 73 6.94 -11.88 7.97
C PRO A 73 8.46 -11.69 8.12
N GLY A 74 9.20 -12.77 8.31
CA GLY A 74 10.66 -12.71 8.49
C GLY A 74 11.42 -12.13 7.31
N SER A 75 10.98 -12.41 6.08
CA SER A 75 11.55 -11.85 4.85
C SER A 75 10.66 -10.79 4.19
N ALA A 76 9.47 -10.54 4.77
CA ALA A 76 8.45 -9.63 4.24
C ALA A 76 8.08 -9.90 2.76
N GLU A 77 7.89 -11.17 2.47
CA GLU A 77 7.55 -11.67 1.14
C GLU A 77 6.21 -12.40 1.15
N ILE A 78 5.49 -12.32 0.04
CA ILE A 78 4.38 -13.22 -0.29
C ILE A 78 4.97 -14.27 -1.23
N ARG A 79 4.77 -15.56 -0.93
CA ARG A 79 5.13 -16.66 -1.83
C ARG A 79 3.91 -17.49 -2.15
N THR A 80 3.74 -17.82 -3.41
CA THR A 80 2.63 -18.62 -3.86
C THR A 80 3.09 -19.68 -4.83
N LYS A 81 2.37 -20.81 -4.80
CA LYS A 81 2.56 -21.93 -5.72
C LYS A 81 1.21 -22.30 -6.32
N PHE A 82 1.17 -22.34 -7.63
CA PHE A 82 0.03 -22.82 -8.40
C PHE A 82 0.37 -24.15 -9.03
N THR A 83 -0.53 -25.10 -8.97
CA THR A 83 -0.32 -26.44 -9.56
C THR A 83 -1.55 -26.89 -10.31
N THR A 84 -1.39 -27.20 -11.57
CA THR A 84 -2.34 -27.91 -12.43
C THR A 84 -1.75 -29.25 -12.84
N PRO A 85 -2.51 -30.18 -13.49
CA PRO A 85 -1.95 -31.40 -14.07
C PRO A 85 -0.87 -31.13 -15.13
N HIS A 86 -0.82 -29.93 -15.70
CA HIS A 86 0.02 -29.61 -16.86
C HIS A 86 1.13 -28.57 -16.57
N CYS A 87 1.00 -27.78 -15.49
CA CYS A 87 1.89 -26.66 -15.21
C CYS A 87 2.02 -26.42 -13.71
N GLN A 88 3.23 -26.08 -13.27
CA GLN A 88 3.49 -25.54 -11.95
C GLN A 88 4.11 -24.15 -12.09
N LEU A 89 3.54 -23.16 -11.39
CA LEU A 89 4.06 -21.81 -11.35
C LEU A 89 4.33 -21.38 -9.91
N ASN A 90 5.51 -20.83 -9.68
CA ASN A 90 5.87 -20.17 -8.44
C ASN A 90 5.85 -18.64 -8.65
N LEU A 91 5.30 -17.94 -7.68
CA LEU A 91 5.30 -16.49 -7.63
C LEU A 91 5.84 -16.02 -6.28
N SER A 92 6.68 -15.00 -6.28
CA SER A 92 6.97 -14.22 -5.08
C SER A 92 6.68 -12.74 -5.32
N ALA A 93 6.20 -12.04 -4.29
CA ALA A 93 5.94 -10.60 -4.35
C ALA A 93 6.39 -9.93 -3.05
N TRP A 94 7.01 -8.77 -3.16
CA TRP A 94 7.49 -7.98 -2.03
C TRP A 94 7.58 -6.49 -2.39
N VAL A 95 7.53 -5.64 -1.37
CA VAL A 95 7.73 -4.20 -1.50
C VAL A 95 9.11 -3.88 -0.97
N ALA A 96 9.95 -3.22 -1.76
CA ALA A 96 11.32 -2.88 -1.36
C ALA A 96 11.29 -2.05 -0.07
N ALA A 97 12.03 -2.49 0.96
CA ALA A 97 12.00 -1.85 2.27
C ALA A 97 12.54 -0.41 2.25
N THR A 98 13.40 -0.08 1.30
CA THR A 98 14.15 1.18 1.22
C THR A 98 13.88 1.97 -0.06
N ASP A 99 12.96 1.50 -0.92
CA ASP A 99 12.67 2.14 -2.20
C ASP A 99 11.17 2.06 -2.54
N ASN A 100 10.71 2.95 -3.39
CA ASN A 100 9.32 3.01 -3.87
C ASN A 100 9.07 2.01 -5.02
N LYS A 101 9.46 0.74 -4.81
CA LYS A 101 9.36 -0.33 -5.80
C LYS A 101 8.67 -1.57 -5.25
N ILE A 102 7.79 -2.13 -6.07
CA ILE A 102 7.15 -3.44 -5.86
C ILE A 102 7.79 -4.41 -6.84
N ILE A 103 8.19 -5.58 -6.35
CA ILE A 103 8.81 -6.62 -7.16
C ILE A 103 7.91 -7.86 -7.14
N ILE A 104 7.57 -8.37 -8.33
CA ILE A 104 6.84 -9.62 -8.53
C ILE A 104 7.68 -10.50 -9.40
N GLU A 105 7.99 -11.71 -8.92
CA GLU A 105 8.80 -12.70 -9.64
C GLU A 105 7.94 -13.91 -9.99
N LEU A 106 8.03 -14.33 -11.23
CA LEU A 106 7.28 -15.46 -11.78
C LEU A 106 8.26 -16.49 -12.35
N GLN A 107 8.03 -17.76 -12.04
CA GLN A 107 8.79 -18.87 -12.62
C GLN A 107 7.87 -20.06 -12.86
N SER A 108 7.83 -20.55 -14.10
CA SER A 108 7.04 -21.71 -14.50
C SER A 108 7.94 -22.88 -14.92
N ASP A 109 7.45 -24.09 -14.72
CA ASP A 109 8.09 -25.34 -15.23
C ASP A 109 7.71 -25.63 -16.69
N LYS A 110 6.71 -24.93 -17.24
CA LYS A 110 6.24 -25.01 -18.61
C LYS A 110 6.22 -23.64 -19.29
N ALA A 111 6.25 -23.65 -20.62
CA ALA A 111 5.97 -22.43 -21.38
C ALA A 111 4.51 -22.05 -21.19
N VAL A 112 4.25 -20.85 -20.65
CA VAL A 112 2.91 -20.29 -20.49
C VAL A 112 2.93 -18.82 -20.86
N THR A 113 1.78 -18.29 -21.26
CA THR A 113 1.63 -16.89 -21.62
C THR A 113 0.95 -16.12 -20.49
N ALA A 114 1.58 -15.04 -20.05
CA ALA A 114 1.02 -14.11 -19.06
C ALA A 114 0.56 -12.83 -19.75
N HIS A 115 -0.67 -12.40 -19.45
CA HIS A 115 -1.21 -11.12 -19.88
C HIS A 115 -1.23 -10.17 -18.69
N LEU A 116 -0.79 -8.94 -18.90
CA LEU A 116 -0.68 -7.89 -17.89
C LEU A 116 -1.70 -6.78 -18.15
N ARG A 117 -2.31 -6.29 -17.08
CA ARG A 117 -3.06 -5.05 -17.11
C ARG A 117 -2.64 -4.17 -15.94
N LEU A 118 -1.82 -3.17 -16.22
CA LEU A 118 -1.57 -2.10 -15.25
C LEU A 118 -2.74 -1.11 -15.33
N TRP A 119 -3.37 -0.80 -14.19
CA TRP A 119 -4.57 0.02 -14.15
C TRP A 119 -4.55 1.04 -13.01
N ALA A 120 -5.19 2.18 -13.23
CA ALA A 120 -5.52 3.14 -12.19
C ALA A 120 -6.98 2.96 -11.77
N ALA A 121 -7.29 3.16 -10.49
CA ALA A 121 -8.66 3.06 -10.02
C ALA A 121 -9.53 4.18 -10.61
N GLU A 122 -10.76 3.83 -11.00
CA GLU A 122 -11.73 4.76 -11.57
C GLU A 122 -12.41 5.60 -10.48
N GLY A 123 -13.02 6.71 -10.88
CA GLY A 123 -13.75 7.61 -9.98
C GLY A 123 -13.67 9.06 -10.47
N ASN A 124 -14.05 10.03 -9.65
CA ASN A 124 -13.97 11.47 -9.93
C ASN A 124 -12.51 11.95 -9.94
N THR A 125 -11.77 11.59 -10.97
CA THR A 125 -10.32 11.76 -11.02
C THR A 125 -9.84 11.84 -12.46
N SER A 126 -8.73 12.51 -12.71
CA SER A 126 -8.04 12.47 -13.98
C SER A 126 -7.15 11.23 -14.05
N ILE A 127 -7.34 10.41 -15.08
CA ILE A 127 -6.52 9.22 -15.32
C ILE A 127 -5.81 9.39 -16.65
N THR A 128 -4.50 9.18 -16.65
CA THR A 128 -3.71 9.12 -17.89
C THR A 128 -2.88 7.84 -17.92
N ALA A 129 -2.68 7.31 -19.11
CA ALA A 129 -1.88 6.13 -19.33
C ALA A 129 -1.01 6.29 -20.56
N GLY A 130 0.08 5.54 -20.62
CA GLY A 130 0.97 5.52 -21.77
C GLY A 130 1.98 4.41 -21.70
N GLY A 131 2.72 4.23 -22.79
CA GLY A 131 3.87 3.35 -22.87
C GLY A 131 4.97 4.03 -23.68
N LYS A 132 6.19 3.86 -23.28
CA LYS A 132 7.37 4.35 -23.97
C LYS A 132 8.51 3.36 -23.79
N ASP A 133 9.15 3.00 -24.89
CA ASP A 133 10.30 2.09 -24.94
C ASP A 133 10.07 0.78 -24.17
N LYS A 134 10.48 0.70 -22.91
CA LYS A 134 10.42 -0.52 -22.08
C LYS A 134 9.43 -0.43 -20.91
N VAL A 135 8.61 0.60 -20.86
CA VAL A 135 7.77 0.90 -19.68
C VAL A 135 6.35 1.19 -20.11
N MET A 136 5.41 0.56 -19.43
CA MET A 136 4.02 1.02 -19.41
C MET A 136 3.74 1.74 -18.07
N TRP A 137 2.88 2.75 -18.10
CA TRP A 137 2.54 3.50 -16.91
C TRP A 137 1.08 3.94 -16.91
N VAL A 138 0.55 4.14 -15.72
CA VAL A 138 -0.72 4.80 -15.47
C VAL A 138 -0.52 5.85 -14.39
N SER A 139 -1.29 6.91 -14.45
CA SER A 139 -1.31 7.91 -13.39
C SER A 139 -2.73 8.31 -13.05
N ARG A 140 -2.93 8.70 -11.81
CA ARG A 140 -4.20 9.14 -11.25
C ARG A 140 -4.00 10.43 -10.49
N SER A 141 -4.93 11.37 -10.65
CA SER A 141 -4.84 12.69 -10.03
C SER A 141 -6.20 13.14 -9.51
N PHE A 142 -6.20 13.72 -8.32
CA PHE A 142 -7.27 14.55 -7.80
C PHE A 142 -6.79 15.99 -7.88
N GLU A 143 -7.37 16.75 -8.80
CA GLU A 143 -6.99 18.13 -9.06
C GLU A 143 -8.21 18.95 -9.46
N ASN A 144 -8.10 20.27 -9.35
CA ASN A 144 -9.07 21.22 -9.87
C ASN A 144 -10.51 21.12 -9.40
N THR A 145 -10.72 20.98 -8.11
CA THR A 145 -12.00 21.37 -7.56
C THR A 145 -11.77 22.46 -6.51
N GLU A 146 -12.62 23.43 -6.45
CA GLU A 146 -12.65 24.45 -5.39
C GLU A 146 -12.81 23.82 -3.99
N LEU A 147 -13.13 22.52 -3.96
CA LEU A 147 -13.37 21.74 -2.76
C LEU A 147 -12.14 21.00 -2.25
N LEU A 148 -11.08 20.79 -3.06
CA LEU A 148 -9.87 20.12 -2.60
C LEU A 148 -8.96 21.07 -1.82
N LEU A 149 -8.52 20.66 -0.64
CA LEU A 149 -7.54 21.42 0.14
C LEU A 149 -6.15 21.43 -0.51
N TRP A 150 -5.78 20.34 -1.20
CA TRP A 150 -4.56 20.24 -2.01
C TRP A 150 -4.72 19.19 -3.13
N PRO A 151 -3.99 19.36 -4.23
CA PRO A 151 -3.97 18.35 -5.29
C PRO A 151 -3.12 17.14 -4.87
N THR A 152 -3.55 15.95 -5.30
CA THR A 152 -2.82 14.70 -5.09
C THR A 152 -2.68 13.95 -6.40
N HIS A 153 -1.47 13.48 -6.66
CA HIS A 153 -1.10 12.77 -7.88
C HIS A 153 -0.31 11.51 -7.56
N VAL A 154 -0.54 10.45 -8.32
CA VAL A 154 0.24 9.21 -8.24
C VAL A 154 0.51 8.66 -9.62
N ALA A 155 1.69 8.06 -9.81
CA ALA A 155 2.03 7.26 -10.99
C ALA A 155 2.49 5.87 -10.56
N LEU A 156 2.02 4.88 -11.32
CA LEU A 156 2.49 3.50 -11.31
C LEU A 156 3.18 3.25 -12.65
N ALA A 157 4.43 2.83 -12.64
CA ALA A 157 5.18 2.52 -13.86
C ALA A 157 5.80 1.12 -13.77
N LEU A 158 5.50 0.28 -14.74
CA LEU A 158 5.93 -1.12 -14.82
C LEU A 158 7.06 -1.26 -15.85
N ASN A 159 8.11 -1.99 -15.53
CA ASN A 159 9.26 -2.28 -16.39
C ASN A 159 8.93 -3.25 -17.56
N SER A 160 7.80 -3.06 -18.21
CA SER A 160 7.36 -3.79 -19.40
C SER A 160 6.67 -2.84 -20.36
N ASN A 161 6.94 -2.95 -21.64
CA ASN A 161 6.24 -2.23 -22.70
C ASN A 161 5.19 -3.09 -23.43
N SER A 162 5.06 -4.37 -23.01
CA SER A 162 4.09 -5.32 -23.55
C SER A 162 3.13 -5.75 -22.46
N ASP A 163 1.86 -5.82 -22.82
CA ASP A 163 0.80 -6.43 -22.03
C ASP A 163 0.78 -7.96 -22.08
N GLU A 164 1.70 -8.56 -22.84
CA GLU A 164 1.85 -10.00 -22.97
C GLU A 164 3.33 -10.41 -22.99
N PHE A 165 3.66 -11.48 -22.27
CA PHE A 165 4.96 -12.12 -22.35
C PHE A 165 4.87 -13.63 -22.12
N SER A 166 5.87 -14.37 -22.61
CA SER A 166 5.98 -15.81 -22.41
C SER A 166 6.95 -16.11 -21.26
N LEU A 167 6.48 -16.90 -20.28
CA LEU A 167 7.34 -17.53 -19.30
C LEU A 167 8.04 -18.73 -19.95
N ILE A 168 9.37 -18.70 -19.99
CA ILE A 168 10.19 -19.79 -20.49
C ILE A 168 10.48 -20.75 -19.33
N PRO A 169 10.34 -22.06 -19.51
CA PRO A 169 10.58 -23.06 -18.48
C PRO A 169 11.89 -22.84 -17.72
N GLY A 170 11.81 -22.78 -16.39
CA GLY A 170 12.95 -22.60 -15.52
C GLY A 170 13.54 -21.19 -15.45
N LYS A 171 13.15 -20.27 -16.34
CA LYS A 171 13.58 -18.88 -16.28
C LYS A 171 12.65 -18.05 -15.39
N LYS A 172 13.25 -17.20 -14.59
CA LYS A 172 12.53 -16.21 -13.75
C LYS A 172 12.26 -14.95 -14.57
N VAL A 173 11.04 -14.44 -14.48
CA VAL A 173 10.65 -13.11 -14.96
C VAL A 173 10.45 -12.21 -13.76
N GLN A 174 10.97 -10.98 -13.83
CA GLN A 174 10.86 -9.96 -12.80
C GLN A 174 10.04 -8.78 -13.31
N LEU A 175 8.87 -8.58 -12.73
CA LEU A 175 8.04 -7.40 -12.92
C LEU A 175 8.32 -6.43 -11.78
N VAL A 176 8.67 -5.20 -12.11
CA VAL A 176 8.96 -4.16 -11.13
C VAL A 176 8.06 -2.96 -11.38
N ILE A 177 7.31 -2.55 -10.36
CA ILE A 177 6.44 -1.39 -10.42
C ILE A 177 7.05 -0.30 -9.54
N SER A 178 7.36 0.84 -10.12
CA SER A 178 7.75 2.05 -9.42
C SER A 178 6.52 2.89 -9.10
N VAL A 179 6.40 3.36 -7.84
CA VAL A 179 5.22 4.11 -7.35
C VAL A 179 5.68 5.43 -6.75
N TYR A 180 5.24 6.54 -7.34
CA TYR A 180 5.59 7.88 -6.86
C TYR A 180 4.38 8.79 -6.84
N THR A 181 4.33 9.67 -5.81
CA THR A 181 3.33 10.73 -5.67
C THR A 181 4.00 12.11 -5.73
N ASN A 182 3.18 13.15 -5.85
CA ASN A 182 3.65 14.53 -5.75
C ASN A 182 4.17 14.89 -4.34
N HIS A 183 3.95 14.03 -3.35
CA HIS A 183 4.52 14.16 -2.01
C HIS A 183 5.94 13.59 -1.93
N ASP A 184 6.29 12.61 -2.76
CA ASP A 184 7.67 12.12 -2.89
C ASP A 184 8.54 13.14 -3.67
N THR A 185 8.00 13.67 -4.78
CA THR A 185 8.72 14.63 -5.64
C THR A 185 7.74 15.37 -6.56
N PRO A 186 7.99 16.67 -6.88
CA PRO A 186 7.20 17.41 -7.87
C PRO A 186 7.19 16.75 -9.26
N ASP A 187 8.25 16.06 -9.65
CA ASP A 187 8.36 15.33 -10.93
C ASP A 187 7.95 13.85 -10.83
N TRP A 188 6.93 13.57 -10.01
CA TRP A 188 6.46 12.26 -9.63
C TRP A 188 6.24 11.28 -10.79
N LYS A 189 5.62 11.74 -11.89
CA LYS A 189 5.31 10.89 -13.04
C LYS A 189 6.56 10.49 -13.80
N ASN A 190 7.42 11.45 -14.17
CA ASN A 190 8.66 11.14 -14.86
C ASN A 190 9.61 10.35 -13.94
N LYS A 191 9.58 10.61 -12.64
CA LYS A 191 10.35 9.82 -11.66
C LYS A 191 9.92 8.36 -11.68
N ALA A 192 8.61 8.06 -11.61
CA ALA A 192 8.10 6.69 -11.69
C ALA A 192 8.55 5.99 -12.97
N ILE A 193 8.38 6.64 -14.13
CA ILE A 193 8.75 6.11 -15.44
C ILE A 193 10.25 5.84 -15.51
N THR A 194 11.08 6.82 -15.16
CA THR A 194 12.54 6.72 -15.21
C THR A 194 13.09 5.63 -14.28
N GLU A 195 12.50 5.47 -13.10
CA GLU A 195 12.92 4.41 -12.17
C GLU A 195 12.51 3.01 -12.67
N ALA A 196 11.38 2.88 -13.37
CA ALA A 196 11.01 1.63 -14.03
C ALA A 196 11.91 1.31 -15.24
N GLU A 197 12.31 2.33 -16.04
CA GLU A 197 13.23 2.17 -17.17
C GLU A 197 14.62 1.68 -16.76
N LYS A 198 15.11 2.11 -15.61
CA LYS A 198 16.44 1.79 -15.07
C LYS A 198 16.55 0.40 -14.44
N VAL A 199 15.45 -0.33 -14.34
CA VAL A 199 15.44 -1.66 -13.70
C VAL A 199 16.35 -2.62 -14.44
N THR A 200 17.24 -3.28 -13.68
CA THR A 200 18.10 -4.37 -14.14
C THR A 200 18.04 -5.53 -13.14
N GLU A 201 18.36 -6.74 -13.58
CA GLU A 201 18.44 -7.90 -12.68
C GLU A 201 19.38 -7.65 -11.51
N ALA A 202 20.56 -7.08 -11.76
CA ALA A 202 21.52 -6.72 -10.71
C ALA A 202 20.96 -5.67 -9.74
N GLY A 203 20.17 -4.73 -10.23
CA GLY A 203 19.47 -3.73 -9.40
C GLY A 203 18.43 -4.38 -8.50
N VAL A 204 17.65 -5.33 -9.00
CA VAL A 204 16.68 -6.09 -8.20
C VAL A 204 17.37 -6.92 -7.11
N GLU A 205 18.48 -7.57 -7.44
CA GLU A 205 19.27 -8.32 -6.45
C GLU A 205 19.88 -7.40 -5.36
N GLN A 206 20.27 -6.19 -5.71
CA GLN A 206 20.73 -5.20 -4.73
C GLN A 206 19.58 -4.76 -3.82
N LEU A 207 18.41 -4.44 -4.38
CA LEU A 207 17.20 -4.11 -3.60
C LEU A 207 16.81 -5.25 -2.66
N ARG A 208 16.95 -6.50 -3.10
CA ARG A 208 16.68 -7.68 -2.26
C ARG A 208 17.63 -7.76 -1.06
N LYS A 209 18.92 -7.50 -1.27
CA LYS A 209 19.89 -7.46 -0.16
C LYS A 209 19.56 -6.37 0.86
N GLU A 210 19.22 -5.17 0.38
CA GLU A 210 18.82 -4.04 1.21
C GLU A 210 17.50 -4.33 1.95
N HIS A 211 16.52 -4.90 1.28
CA HIS A 211 15.26 -5.36 1.86
C HIS A 211 15.48 -6.36 2.99
N HIS A 212 16.25 -7.42 2.75
CA HIS A 212 16.57 -8.41 3.79
C HIS A 212 17.40 -7.80 4.93
N SER A 213 18.32 -6.89 4.64
CA SER A 213 19.11 -6.20 5.66
C SER A 213 18.22 -5.39 6.59
N TRP A 214 17.26 -4.62 6.02
CA TRP A 214 16.32 -3.82 6.79
C TRP A 214 15.43 -4.69 7.68
N TRP A 215 14.80 -5.74 7.13
CA TRP A 215 13.93 -6.63 7.90
C TRP A 215 14.69 -7.44 8.94
N ASN A 216 15.90 -7.89 8.65
CA ASN A 216 16.76 -8.53 9.63
C ASN A 216 17.13 -7.59 10.79
N HIS A 217 17.38 -6.31 10.49
CA HIS A 217 17.61 -5.30 11.54
C HIS A 217 16.35 -5.10 12.38
N PHE A 218 15.20 -4.94 11.76
CA PHE A 218 13.91 -4.80 12.42
C PHE A 218 13.63 -5.96 13.40
N TRP A 219 13.75 -7.19 12.93
CA TRP A 219 13.46 -8.37 13.74
C TRP A 219 14.48 -8.62 14.89
N LYS A 220 15.67 -8.06 14.81
CA LYS A 220 16.67 -8.13 15.89
C LYS A 220 16.37 -7.18 17.06
N GLN A 221 15.49 -6.20 16.88
CA GLN A 221 15.19 -5.20 17.92
C GLN A 221 14.27 -5.75 19.02
N SER A 222 13.44 -6.73 18.69
CA SER A 222 12.44 -7.27 19.60
C SER A 222 12.22 -8.77 19.38
N HIS A 223 12.08 -9.49 20.51
CA HIS A 223 11.90 -10.93 20.49
C HIS A 223 11.12 -11.37 21.71
N ILE A 224 10.18 -12.30 21.53
CA ILE A 224 9.52 -13.01 22.61
C ILE A 224 9.67 -14.53 22.43
N ASN A 225 9.72 -15.24 23.54
CA ASN A 225 9.58 -16.70 23.62
C ASN A 225 8.84 -17.00 24.93
N ILE A 226 7.54 -17.25 24.84
CA ILE A 226 6.65 -17.50 25.97
C ILE A 226 6.17 -18.95 26.04
N GLY A 227 6.59 -19.78 25.06
CA GLY A 227 6.19 -21.19 24.98
C GLY A 227 4.75 -21.38 24.46
N ASP A 228 4.09 -20.34 23.95
CA ASP A 228 2.78 -20.39 23.34
C ASP A 228 2.86 -19.86 21.91
N SER A 229 2.90 -20.78 20.95
CA SER A 229 3.06 -20.47 19.52
C SER A 229 1.90 -19.64 18.94
N TYR A 230 0.71 -19.70 19.53
CA TYR A 230 -0.43 -18.91 19.10
C TYR A 230 -0.21 -17.42 19.40
N PHE A 231 0.12 -17.06 20.64
CA PHE A 231 0.39 -15.68 21.01
C PHE A 231 1.69 -15.14 20.39
N GLU A 232 2.74 -15.97 20.29
CA GLU A 232 3.97 -15.58 19.58
C GLU A 232 3.70 -15.24 18.13
N LYS A 233 2.89 -16.02 17.42
CA LYS A 233 2.48 -15.74 16.05
C LYS A 233 1.78 -14.38 15.94
N TYR A 234 0.81 -14.08 16.81
CA TYR A 234 0.09 -12.79 16.78
C TYR A 234 1.01 -11.61 17.12
N TYR A 235 1.92 -11.79 18.04
CA TYR A 235 2.93 -10.77 18.38
C TYR A 235 3.75 -10.38 17.14
N TYR A 236 4.38 -11.34 16.48
CA TYR A 236 5.20 -11.07 15.29
C TYR A 236 4.35 -10.58 14.09
N GLN A 237 3.17 -11.13 13.93
CA GLN A 237 2.27 -10.71 12.84
C GLN A 237 1.80 -9.26 13.01
N SER A 238 1.48 -8.84 14.22
CA SER A 238 1.06 -7.45 14.50
C SER A 238 2.19 -6.46 14.23
N GLN A 239 3.42 -6.79 14.67
CA GLN A 239 4.59 -5.96 14.38
C GLN A 239 4.89 -5.89 12.88
N TYR A 240 4.79 -7.02 12.17
CA TYR A 240 4.93 -7.07 10.72
C TYR A 240 3.94 -6.13 10.02
N LEU A 241 2.66 -6.25 10.37
CA LEU A 241 1.59 -5.43 9.78
C LEU A 241 1.83 -3.94 10.03
N PHE A 242 2.25 -3.59 11.25
CA PHE A 242 2.53 -2.20 11.57
C PHE A 242 3.76 -1.67 10.85
N ALA A 243 4.85 -2.44 10.77
CA ALA A 243 6.04 -2.08 10.00
C ALA A 243 5.78 -1.98 8.48
N CYS A 244 4.82 -2.74 7.95
CA CYS A 244 4.34 -2.60 6.58
C CYS A 244 3.50 -1.34 6.37
N SER A 245 2.93 -0.77 7.44
CA SER A 245 1.99 0.36 7.39
C SER A 245 2.61 1.69 7.79
N SER A 246 3.59 1.71 8.69
CA SER A 246 4.19 2.92 9.25
C SER A 246 5.70 2.95 9.08
N ARG A 247 6.24 4.10 8.74
CA ARG A 247 7.67 4.34 8.59
C ARG A 247 8.03 5.80 8.88
N GLU A 248 9.20 6.00 9.49
CA GLU A 248 9.80 7.32 9.69
C GLU A 248 9.86 8.14 8.39
N GLY A 249 9.51 9.42 8.46
CA GLY A 249 9.55 10.35 7.33
C GLY A 249 8.47 10.12 6.27
N LYS A 250 7.51 9.20 6.50
CA LYS A 250 6.37 8.93 5.64
C LYS A 250 5.07 9.43 6.27
N PHE A 251 4.00 9.52 5.47
CA PHE A 251 2.68 9.83 6.01
C PHE A 251 2.28 8.75 7.03
N ALA A 252 1.63 9.17 8.09
CA ALA A 252 1.05 8.24 9.04
C ALA A 252 0.03 7.31 8.35
N PRO A 253 -0.05 6.04 8.74
CA PRO A 253 -1.11 5.18 8.23
C PRO A 253 -2.48 5.59 8.80
N GLY A 254 -3.50 5.61 7.94
CA GLY A 254 -4.87 5.58 8.40
C GLY A 254 -5.22 4.22 9.01
N ILE A 255 -6.47 4.02 9.41
CA ILE A 255 -6.88 2.76 10.09
C ILE A 255 -6.69 1.50 9.25
N TRP A 256 -6.56 1.63 7.94
CA TRP A 256 -6.31 0.50 7.02
C TRP A 256 -4.87 0.47 6.51
N GLY A 257 -4.02 1.43 6.92
CA GLY A 257 -2.70 1.60 6.35
C GLY A 257 -2.77 1.77 4.83
N PRO A 258 -1.75 1.34 4.07
CA PRO A 258 -1.74 1.38 2.61
C PRO A 258 -2.52 0.21 1.96
N PHE A 259 -3.25 -0.61 2.73
CA PHE A 259 -3.92 -1.83 2.23
C PHE A 259 -5.36 -1.58 1.77
N VAL A 260 -5.57 -0.48 1.06
CA VAL A 260 -6.88 -0.15 0.46
C VAL A 260 -7.04 -0.84 -0.89
N THR A 261 -8.25 -1.35 -1.17
CA THR A 261 -8.58 -2.07 -2.39
C THR A 261 -9.74 -1.43 -3.14
N ARG A 262 -10.20 -0.27 -2.65
CA ARG A 262 -11.25 0.57 -3.24
C ARG A 262 -11.14 1.97 -2.68
N ASP A 263 -11.71 2.95 -3.39
CA ASP A 263 -11.69 4.35 -2.99
C ASP A 263 -12.51 4.68 -1.75
N GLU A 264 -13.60 3.96 -1.57
CA GLU A 264 -14.50 4.17 -0.44
C GLU A 264 -14.19 3.14 0.65
N ALA A 265 -12.99 3.26 1.21
CA ALA A 265 -12.64 2.49 2.40
C ALA A 265 -13.62 2.84 3.54
N ALA A 266 -13.93 1.87 4.39
CA ALA A 266 -14.77 2.13 5.56
C ALA A 266 -14.15 3.28 6.39
N TRP A 267 -15.00 4.22 6.82
CA TRP A 267 -14.63 5.43 7.54
C TRP A 267 -13.58 6.29 6.81
N GLY A 268 -13.60 6.29 5.47
CA GLY A 268 -12.63 7.03 4.66
C GLY A 268 -11.19 6.54 4.76
N GLY A 269 -10.91 5.50 5.55
CA GLY A 269 -9.56 5.05 5.88
C GLY A 269 -8.77 6.09 6.66
N ASP A 270 -9.45 6.96 7.41
CA ASP A 270 -8.93 8.14 8.07
C ASP A 270 -8.07 7.85 9.32
N TYR A 271 -7.55 8.89 9.94
CA TYR A 271 -6.93 8.85 11.25
C TYR A 271 -8.03 8.90 12.32
N HIS A 272 -8.57 7.76 12.67
CA HIS A 272 -9.72 7.65 13.56
C HIS A 272 -9.31 7.87 15.03
N LEU A 273 -9.47 9.11 15.50
CA LEU A 273 -8.81 9.60 16.72
C LEU A 273 -9.40 9.12 18.04
N ASN A 274 -10.56 8.45 18.06
CA ASN A 274 -11.17 8.02 19.31
C ASN A 274 -10.46 6.81 19.97
N TYR A 275 -9.72 5.99 19.18
CA TYR A 275 -8.95 4.85 19.64
C TYR A 275 -8.04 4.28 18.54
N ASN A 276 -8.57 4.11 17.34
CA ASN A 276 -7.99 3.30 16.26
C ASN A 276 -6.67 3.88 15.72
N TYR A 277 -6.51 5.20 15.75
CA TYR A 277 -5.26 5.84 15.35
C TYR A 277 -4.14 5.58 16.36
N GLN A 278 -4.43 5.68 17.66
CA GLN A 278 -3.44 5.59 18.73
C GLN A 278 -3.00 4.15 19.01
N ALA A 279 -3.95 3.22 19.01
CA ALA A 279 -3.73 1.87 19.50
C ALA A 279 -2.60 1.09 18.79
N PRO A 280 -2.44 1.15 17.46
CA PRO A 280 -1.33 0.46 16.78
C PRO A 280 0.06 0.94 17.21
N TYR A 281 0.18 2.21 17.58
CA TYR A 281 1.46 2.79 18.01
C TYR A 281 1.91 2.37 19.41
N TRP A 282 0.98 2.03 20.31
CA TRP A 282 1.32 1.67 21.70
C TRP A 282 2.27 0.48 21.78
N ALA A 283 2.08 -0.51 20.92
CA ALA A 283 2.94 -1.70 20.90
C ALA A 283 4.39 -1.38 20.49
N SER A 284 4.63 -0.31 19.74
CA SER A 284 5.96 0.06 19.27
C SER A 284 6.91 0.43 20.41
N PHE A 285 6.38 0.98 21.50
CA PHE A 285 7.19 1.32 22.68
C PHE A 285 7.66 0.06 23.43
N SER A 286 6.77 -0.90 23.66
CA SER A 286 7.11 -2.14 24.37
C SER A 286 7.90 -3.13 23.51
N SER A 287 7.78 -3.03 22.18
CA SER A 287 8.50 -3.88 21.22
C SER A 287 9.81 -3.27 20.72
N ASN A 288 10.25 -2.12 21.27
CA ASN A 288 11.49 -1.44 20.88
C ASN A 288 11.53 -1.01 19.38
N HIS A 289 10.35 -0.74 18.78
CA HIS A 289 10.23 -0.26 17.41
C HIS A 289 9.79 1.22 17.36
N ILE A 290 10.41 2.05 18.18
CA ILE A 290 10.02 3.46 18.42
C ILE A 290 10.05 4.27 17.12
N SER A 291 10.98 4.03 16.21
CA SER A 291 11.05 4.74 14.93
C SER A 291 9.80 4.61 14.06
N LEU A 292 8.96 3.59 14.30
CA LEU A 292 7.66 3.48 13.62
C LEU A 292 6.64 4.52 14.10
N THR A 293 6.94 5.25 15.19
CA THR A 293 6.03 6.25 15.77
C THR A 293 6.34 7.68 15.34
N ASP A 294 7.41 7.92 14.59
CA ASP A 294 7.88 9.27 14.24
C ASP A 294 6.87 10.09 13.44
N ASN A 295 5.97 9.43 12.72
CA ASN A 295 4.94 10.09 11.93
C ASN A 295 3.62 10.32 12.69
N PHE A 296 3.53 9.94 13.97
CA PHE A 296 2.28 10.00 14.76
C PHE A 296 1.79 11.43 15.01
N ASP A 297 2.69 12.33 15.41
CA ASP A 297 2.32 13.66 15.89
C ASP A 297 1.96 14.61 14.74
N GLN A 298 2.55 14.46 13.56
CA GLN A 298 2.42 15.42 12.48
C GLN A 298 0.96 15.70 12.06
N PRO A 299 0.08 14.70 11.86
CA PRO A 299 -1.32 14.96 11.53
C PRO A 299 -2.08 15.73 12.60
N LEU A 300 -1.74 15.50 13.88
CA LEU A 300 -2.35 16.21 15.01
C LEU A 300 -1.91 17.67 15.03
N LEU A 301 -0.62 17.94 14.78
CA LEU A 301 -0.08 19.28 14.69
C LEU A 301 -0.65 20.06 13.51
N ASP A 302 -0.73 19.41 12.35
CA ASP A 302 -1.31 20.02 11.14
C ASP A 302 -2.79 20.40 11.31
N TYR A 303 -3.53 19.66 12.14
CA TYR A 303 -4.96 19.91 12.39
C TYR A 303 -5.22 21.01 13.40
N MET A 304 -4.23 21.45 14.16
CA MET A 304 -4.45 22.40 15.30
C MET A 304 -5.16 23.69 14.89
N GLU A 305 -4.85 24.27 13.73
CA GLU A 305 -5.49 25.49 13.25
C GLU A 305 -6.98 25.28 12.96
N ALA A 306 -7.30 24.25 12.19
CA ALA A 306 -8.67 23.84 11.92
C ALA A 306 -9.42 23.51 13.22
N GLY A 307 -8.76 22.80 14.14
CA GLY A 307 -9.32 22.45 15.44
C GLY A 307 -9.62 23.65 16.33
N ARG A 308 -8.80 24.71 16.30
CA ARG A 308 -9.11 25.98 17.01
C ARG A 308 -10.32 26.69 16.42
N LYS A 309 -10.41 26.74 15.10
CA LYS A 309 -11.55 27.28 14.38
C LYS A 309 -12.84 26.53 14.75
N HIS A 310 -12.81 25.21 14.71
CA HIS A 310 -13.95 24.37 15.08
C HIS A 310 -14.35 24.53 16.56
N ALA A 311 -13.40 24.61 17.49
CA ALA A 311 -13.73 24.89 18.91
C ALA A 311 -14.46 26.21 19.07
N GLN A 312 -14.07 27.25 18.33
CA GLN A 312 -14.74 28.54 18.39
C GLN A 312 -16.12 28.53 17.72
N GLU A 313 -16.23 27.92 16.53
CA GLU A 313 -17.46 27.95 15.73
C GLU A 313 -18.55 27.01 16.28
N LEU A 314 -18.16 25.82 16.76
CA LEU A 314 -19.11 24.82 17.23
C LEU A 314 -19.41 24.92 18.72
N LEU A 315 -18.40 25.20 19.52
CA LEU A 315 -18.51 25.16 20.99
C LEU A 315 -18.44 26.54 21.66
N ASN A 316 -18.20 27.60 20.86
CA ASN A 316 -17.97 28.95 21.34
C ASN A 316 -16.96 29.03 22.50
N CYS A 317 -15.89 28.24 22.42
CA CYS A 317 -14.86 28.18 23.43
C CYS A 317 -13.44 28.31 22.84
N LYS A 318 -12.49 28.62 23.74
CA LYS A 318 -11.07 28.56 23.42
C LYS A 318 -10.58 27.10 23.54
N GLY A 319 -9.67 26.68 22.67
CA GLY A 319 -9.11 25.33 22.72
C GLY A 319 -8.93 24.75 21.34
N ILE A 320 -8.75 23.45 21.26
CA ILE A 320 -8.63 22.71 20.00
C ILE A 320 -9.64 21.57 20.05
N TYR A 321 -10.54 21.56 19.09
CA TYR A 321 -11.49 20.45 18.91
C TYR A 321 -10.93 19.49 17.85
N TYR A 322 -10.72 18.24 18.23
CA TYR A 322 -10.38 17.16 17.32
C TYR A 322 -11.62 16.31 17.07
N PRO A 323 -12.13 16.25 15.85
CA PRO A 323 -13.22 15.33 15.51
C PRO A 323 -12.71 13.88 15.50
N VAL A 324 -13.61 12.93 15.39
CA VAL A 324 -13.26 11.50 15.27
C VAL A 324 -12.38 11.23 14.05
N GLY A 325 -12.67 11.86 12.91
CA GLY A 325 -11.99 11.65 11.65
C GLY A 325 -11.17 12.87 11.23
N ILE A 326 -9.86 12.69 11.10
CA ILE A 326 -8.95 13.61 10.41
C ILE A 326 -8.09 12.89 9.39
N GLY A 327 -7.45 13.63 8.51
CA GLY A 327 -6.44 13.16 7.58
C GLY A 327 -5.16 13.98 7.67
N PRO A 328 -4.23 13.78 6.76
CA PRO A 328 -2.99 14.55 6.72
C PRO A 328 -3.24 16.03 6.40
N LYS A 329 -2.28 16.89 6.75
CA LYS A 329 -2.25 18.32 6.38
C LYS A 329 -3.51 19.09 6.80
N GLY A 330 -4.07 18.79 7.97
CA GLY A 330 -5.26 19.49 8.50
C GLY A 330 -6.59 19.08 7.87
N LEU A 331 -6.63 17.99 7.10
CA LEU A 331 -7.87 17.48 6.52
C LEU A 331 -8.82 17.02 7.62
N CYS A 332 -10.08 17.47 7.55
CA CYS A 332 -11.19 16.92 8.32
C CYS A 332 -11.94 15.91 7.45
N THR A 333 -12.06 14.67 7.91
CA THR A 333 -12.80 13.60 7.22
C THR A 333 -14.10 13.23 7.92
N ALA A 334 -14.37 13.84 9.09
CA ALA A 334 -15.64 13.68 9.78
C ALA A 334 -16.80 14.19 8.92
N MET A 335 -17.96 13.56 9.04
CA MET A 335 -19.17 14.05 8.39
C MET A 335 -19.58 15.38 9.02
N TRP A 336 -19.67 16.42 8.20
CA TRP A 336 -20.09 17.76 8.60
C TRP A 336 -21.35 18.17 7.84
N PRO A 337 -22.11 19.10 8.40
CA PRO A 337 -21.90 19.75 9.70
C PRO A 337 -22.53 18.93 10.84
N LEU A 338 -21.74 18.62 11.87
CA LEU A 338 -22.33 18.34 13.16
C LEU A 338 -22.99 19.64 13.63
N THR A 339 -24.26 19.61 13.92
CA THR A 339 -24.93 20.75 14.56
C THR A 339 -24.50 20.83 16.02
N PRO A 340 -24.57 22.02 16.67
CA PRO A 340 -24.31 22.13 18.09
C PRO A 340 -25.15 21.17 18.95
N GLU A 341 -26.34 20.80 18.47
CA GLU A 341 -27.21 19.82 19.13
C GLU A 341 -26.73 18.37 19.02
N GLU A 342 -25.88 18.04 18.00
CA GLU A 342 -25.31 16.70 17.81
C GLU A 342 -23.99 16.49 18.57
N ILE A 343 -23.43 17.55 19.15
CA ILE A 343 -22.23 17.56 19.99
C ILE A 343 -22.59 17.48 21.43
#